data_5f2e62df0a9646a3ce2a02667dd13106
#
_entry.id   5f2e62df0a9646a3ce2a02667dd13106
#
_cell.length_a   1.000
_cell.length_b   1.000
_cell.length_c   1.000
_cell.angle_alpha   90.00
_cell.angle_beta   90.00
_cell.angle_gamma   90.00
#
_symmetry.space_group_name_H-M   'P 1'
#
loop_
_entity.id
_entity.type
_entity.pdbx_description
1 polymer ?
#
loop_
_entity_poly.entity_id
_entity_poly.type
_entity_poly.pdbx_seq_one_letter_code
_entity_poly.pdbx_strand_id
1 'polypeptide(L)'
;DREFEKIFDDNKLMVINNTNKKHDDDENTFILKYIVPYCLIMTAITILGFVIFFKYMLKSLQKEYKIHILSGARTKDIMARNSVFVVLVNVAAFCLIFVLNGFAINTFSVVAFIYMILCILILEIVMYLILKKSDLIDLIGD
;
A
#
# COMPACT_ATOMS: atom_id res chain seq x y z
N ASP A 1 -46.70 -30.27 24.42
CA ASP A 1 -45.25 -30.23 24.68
C ASP A 1 -44.40 -29.96 23.43
N ARG A 2 -44.73 -30.52 22.25
CA ARG A 2 -43.95 -30.29 21.01
C ARG A 2 -44.04 -28.86 20.46
N GLU A 3 -45.12 -28.15 20.70
CA GLU A 3 -45.28 -26.76 20.27
C GLU A 3 -44.43 -25.81 21.13
N PHE A 4 -44.29 -26.11 22.40
CA PHE A 4 -43.48 -25.32 23.33
C PHE A 4 -41.97 -25.43 23.03
N GLU A 5 -41.51 -26.62 22.68
CA GLU A 5 -40.11 -26.84 22.24
C GLU A 5 -39.79 -26.10 20.94
N LYS A 6 -40.70 -26.07 19.95
CA LYS A 6 -40.53 -25.32 18.72
C LYS A 6 -40.42 -23.83 18.96
N ILE A 7 -41.29 -23.27 19.81
CA ILE A 7 -41.27 -21.83 20.12
C ILE A 7 -39.99 -21.46 20.89
N PHE A 8 -39.48 -22.35 21.71
CA PHE A 8 -38.24 -22.15 22.47
C PHE A 8 -37.01 -22.18 21.56
N ASP A 9 -36.95 -23.10 20.62
CA ASP A 9 -35.87 -23.21 19.63
C ASP A 9 -35.88 -22.02 18.65
N ASP A 10 -37.04 -21.60 18.17
CA ASP A 10 -37.16 -20.42 17.30
C ASP A 10 -36.71 -19.13 17.99
N ASN A 11 -37.09 -18.94 19.27
CA ASN A 11 -36.65 -17.80 20.05
C ASN A 11 -35.13 -17.81 20.32
N LYS A 12 -34.55 -18.99 20.58
CA LYS A 12 -33.14 -19.18 20.83
C LYS A 12 -32.33 -18.90 19.56
N LEU A 13 -32.79 -19.35 18.38
CA LEU A 13 -32.19 -19.04 17.08
C LEU A 13 -32.29 -17.56 16.74
N MET A 14 -33.40 -16.88 17.07
CA MET A 14 -33.57 -15.45 16.86
C MET A 14 -32.63 -14.63 17.74
N VAL A 15 -32.42 -15.00 18.98
CA VAL A 15 -31.49 -14.35 19.92
C VAL A 15 -30.04 -14.53 19.45
N ILE A 16 -29.65 -15.73 19.03
CA ILE A 16 -28.31 -16.01 18.53
C ILE A 16 -28.04 -15.24 17.24
N ASN A 17 -29.01 -15.15 16.32
CA ASN A 17 -28.87 -14.42 15.08
C ASN A 17 -28.76 -12.91 15.30
N ASN A 18 -29.49 -12.36 16.27
CA ASN A 18 -29.42 -10.93 16.62
C ASN A 18 -28.11 -10.57 17.34
N THR A 19 -27.55 -11.45 18.17
CA THR A 19 -26.24 -11.21 18.81
C THR A 19 -25.10 -11.26 17.80
N ASN A 20 -25.12 -12.21 16.86
CA ASN A 20 -24.11 -12.29 15.81
C ASN A 20 -24.15 -11.06 14.90
N LYS A 21 -25.35 -10.64 14.47
CA LYS A 21 -25.48 -9.44 13.61
C LYS A 21 -25.01 -8.16 14.29
N LYS A 22 -25.30 -8.02 15.60
CA LYS A 22 -24.81 -6.85 16.36
C LYS A 22 -23.30 -6.87 16.54
N HIS A 23 -22.69 -8.05 16.71
CA HIS A 23 -21.25 -8.17 16.82
C HIS A 23 -20.56 -7.81 15.49
N ASP A 24 -21.07 -8.28 14.35
CA ASP A 24 -20.57 -7.96 13.02
C ASP A 24 -20.69 -6.46 12.70
N ASP A 25 -21.79 -5.82 13.12
CA ASP A 25 -22.02 -4.38 12.92
C ASP A 25 -21.04 -3.54 13.77
N ASP A 26 -20.76 -3.94 15.00
CA ASP A 26 -19.82 -3.27 15.89
C ASP A 26 -18.36 -3.41 15.37
N GLU A 27 -18.00 -4.60 14.89
CA GLU A 27 -16.67 -4.89 14.33
C GLU A 27 -16.43 -4.10 13.04
N ASN A 28 -17.39 -4.10 12.11
CA ASN A 28 -17.33 -3.31 10.88
C ASN A 28 -17.25 -1.80 11.15
N THR A 29 -17.98 -1.32 12.14
CA THR A 29 -17.95 0.09 12.55
C THR A 29 -16.59 0.47 13.13
N PHE A 30 -15.97 -0.40 13.91
CA PHE A 30 -14.63 -0.20 14.45
C PHE A 30 -13.57 -0.14 13.34
N ILE A 31 -13.62 -1.06 12.39
CA ILE A 31 -12.70 -1.09 11.24
C ILE A 31 -12.81 0.19 10.43
N LEU A 32 -14.02 0.60 10.03
CA LEU A 32 -14.24 1.79 9.21
C LEU A 32 -13.87 3.09 9.94
N LYS A 33 -14.16 3.18 11.23
CA LYS A 33 -13.98 4.43 11.99
C LYS A 33 -12.54 4.64 12.46
N TYR A 34 -11.80 3.58 12.77
CA TYR A 34 -10.47 3.69 13.37
C TYR A 34 -9.37 3.13 12.47
N ILE A 35 -9.53 1.93 11.90
CA ILE A 35 -8.46 1.27 11.15
C ILE A 35 -8.26 1.94 9.79
N VAL A 36 -9.33 2.22 9.04
CA VAL A 36 -9.22 2.82 7.71
C VAL A 36 -8.56 4.21 7.75
N PRO A 37 -8.98 5.17 8.61
CA PRO A 37 -8.30 6.46 8.72
C PRO A 37 -6.83 6.33 9.12
N TYR A 38 -6.51 5.42 10.03
CA TYR A 38 -5.13 5.17 10.44
C TYR A 38 -4.27 4.67 9.27
N CYS A 39 -4.76 3.71 8.49
CA CYS A 39 -4.08 3.21 7.30
C CYS A 39 -3.89 4.31 6.24
N LEU A 40 -4.88 5.18 6.03
CA LEU A 40 -4.77 6.31 5.11
C LEU A 40 -3.69 7.32 5.54
N ILE A 41 -3.64 7.66 6.82
CA ILE A 41 -2.62 8.56 7.37
C ILE A 41 -1.22 7.94 7.21
N MET A 42 -1.05 6.67 7.56
CA MET A 42 0.23 5.98 7.42
C MET A 42 0.69 5.90 5.96
N THR A 43 -0.25 5.65 5.02
CA THR A 43 0.04 5.67 3.59
C THR A 43 0.48 7.05 3.11
N ALA A 44 -0.20 8.12 3.55
CA ALA A 44 0.16 9.49 3.20
C ALA A 44 1.57 9.86 3.71
N ILE A 45 1.91 9.50 4.94
CA ILE A 45 3.24 9.71 5.52
C ILE A 45 4.30 8.95 4.72
N THR A 46 4.02 7.71 4.31
CA THR A 46 4.94 6.89 3.51
C THR A 46 5.21 7.54 2.15
N ILE A 47 4.16 8.03 1.47
CA ILE A 47 4.29 8.72 0.18
C ILE A 47 5.12 9.99 0.34
N LEU A 48 4.86 10.81 1.37
CA LEU A 48 5.63 12.02 1.64
C LEU A 48 7.11 11.70 1.91
N GLY A 49 7.38 10.71 2.74
CA GLY A 49 8.74 10.23 3.01
C GLY A 49 9.46 9.78 1.74
N PHE A 50 8.75 9.05 0.87
CA PHE A 50 9.29 8.62 -0.41
C PHE A 50 9.60 9.81 -1.33
N VAL A 51 8.72 10.81 -1.43
CA VAL A 51 8.94 12.02 -2.23
C VAL A 51 10.20 12.76 -1.78
N ILE A 52 10.38 12.93 -0.45
CA ILE A 52 11.56 13.61 0.11
C ILE A 52 12.81 12.78 -0.18
N PHE A 53 12.79 11.48 0.10
CA PHE A 53 13.90 10.56 -0.17
C PHE A 53 14.29 10.56 -1.64
N PHE A 54 13.31 10.46 -2.54
CA PHE A 54 13.56 10.42 -3.98
C PHE A 54 14.17 11.73 -4.51
N LYS A 55 13.67 12.88 -4.04
CA LYS A 55 14.28 14.18 -4.37
C LYS A 55 15.73 14.29 -3.89
N TYR A 56 15.99 13.85 -2.66
CA TYR A 56 17.33 13.83 -2.11
C TYR A 56 18.27 12.92 -2.92
N MET A 57 17.81 11.74 -3.28
CA MET A 57 18.54 10.78 -4.10
C MET A 57 18.86 11.35 -5.49
N LEU A 58 17.88 11.99 -6.15
CA LEU A 58 18.10 12.64 -7.44
C LEU A 58 19.19 13.72 -7.33
N LYS A 59 19.15 14.55 -6.29
CA LYS A 59 20.16 15.58 -6.05
C LYS A 59 21.55 15.00 -5.77
N SER A 60 21.61 13.94 -4.97
CA SER A 60 22.87 13.25 -4.63
C SER A 60 23.51 12.57 -5.82
N LEU A 61 22.71 11.96 -6.71
CA LEU A 61 23.16 11.24 -7.90
C LEU A 61 23.17 12.11 -9.16
N GLN A 62 22.97 13.42 -9.03
CA GLN A 62 22.89 14.34 -10.15
C GLN A 62 24.08 14.24 -11.12
N LYS A 63 25.31 14.14 -10.59
CA LYS A 63 26.53 14.00 -11.41
C LYS A 63 26.53 12.69 -12.21
N GLU A 64 26.12 11.60 -11.58
CA GLU A 64 26.05 10.28 -12.22
C GLU A 64 24.98 10.27 -13.32
N TYR A 65 23.82 10.84 -13.07
CA TYR A 65 22.74 10.94 -14.05
C TYR A 65 23.11 11.85 -15.23
N LYS A 66 23.84 12.97 -14.99
CA LYS A 66 24.37 13.81 -16.06
C LYS A 66 25.28 13.01 -17.00
N ILE A 67 26.19 12.22 -16.45
CA ILE A 67 27.09 11.35 -17.24
C ILE A 67 26.29 10.35 -18.07
N HIS A 68 25.30 9.71 -17.46
CA HIS A 68 24.45 8.73 -18.17
C HIS A 68 23.64 9.36 -19.30
N ILE A 69 23.09 10.56 -19.10
CA ILE A 69 22.35 11.29 -20.13
C ILE A 69 23.29 11.70 -21.26
N LEU A 70 24.48 12.20 -20.94
CA LEU A 70 25.50 12.53 -21.94
C LEU A 70 25.95 11.30 -22.74
N SER A 71 25.90 10.13 -22.16
CA SER A 71 26.15 8.84 -22.82
C SER A 71 24.95 8.32 -23.62
N GLY A 72 23.84 9.07 -23.71
CA GLY A 72 22.65 8.73 -24.51
C GLY A 72 21.56 7.97 -23.74
N ALA A 73 21.66 7.82 -22.41
CA ALA A 73 20.60 7.24 -21.60
C ALA A 73 19.34 8.14 -21.62
N ARG A 74 18.18 7.50 -21.70
CA ARG A 74 16.90 8.20 -21.66
C ARG A 74 16.40 8.31 -20.22
N THR A 75 15.54 9.30 -19.95
CA THR A 75 14.84 9.46 -18.65
C THR A 75 14.16 8.17 -18.19
N LYS A 76 13.67 7.36 -19.13
CA LYS A 76 13.07 6.04 -18.87
C LYS A 76 14.06 5.05 -18.24
N ASP A 77 15.33 5.12 -18.60
CA ASP A 77 16.36 4.20 -18.07
C ASP A 77 16.65 4.53 -16.61
N ILE A 78 16.69 5.82 -16.27
CA ILE A 78 16.82 6.31 -14.88
C ILE A 78 15.59 5.88 -14.06
N MET A 79 14.41 6.03 -14.62
CA MET A 79 13.16 5.60 -14.00
C MET A 79 13.18 4.09 -13.75
N ALA A 80 13.50 3.27 -14.74
CA ALA A 80 13.55 1.81 -14.61
C ALA A 80 14.52 1.35 -13.51
N ARG A 81 15.71 1.99 -13.42
CA ARG A 81 16.67 1.69 -12.35
C ARG A 81 16.13 1.96 -10.95
N ASN A 82 15.39 3.05 -10.78
CA ASN A 82 14.80 3.44 -9.50
C ASN A 82 13.55 2.61 -9.18
N SER A 83 12.78 2.22 -10.20
CA SER A 83 11.61 1.32 -10.05
C SER A 83 11.99 -0.02 -9.43
N VAL A 84 13.14 -0.58 -9.81
CA VAL A 84 13.64 -1.83 -9.22
C VAL A 84 13.77 -1.71 -7.71
N PHE A 85 14.28 -0.59 -7.21
CA PHE A 85 14.40 -0.34 -5.76
C PHE A 85 13.02 -0.26 -5.08
N VAL A 86 12.06 0.47 -5.68
CA VAL A 86 10.68 0.60 -5.17
C VAL A 86 10.01 -0.77 -5.09
N VAL A 87 10.10 -1.57 -6.15
CA VAL A 87 9.54 -2.92 -6.19
C VAL A 87 10.18 -3.81 -5.13
N LEU A 88 11.51 -3.79 -5.02
CA LEU A 88 12.25 -4.63 -4.07
C LEU A 88 11.84 -4.35 -2.63
N VAL A 89 11.76 -3.08 -2.23
CA VAL A 89 11.34 -2.68 -0.88
C VAL A 89 9.90 -3.12 -0.58
N ASN A 90 8.97 -2.93 -1.53
CA ASN A 90 7.57 -3.32 -1.37
C ASN A 90 7.42 -4.85 -1.29
N VAL A 91 8.14 -5.60 -2.13
CA VAL A 91 8.14 -7.06 -2.09
C VAL A 91 8.73 -7.57 -0.77
N ALA A 92 9.82 -6.98 -0.28
CA ALA A 92 10.41 -7.34 1.00
C ALA A 92 9.43 -7.10 2.15
N ALA A 93 8.73 -5.97 2.16
CA ALA A 93 7.70 -5.65 3.15
C ALA A 93 6.54 -6.66 3.10
N PHE A 94 6.07 -7.02 1.89
CA PHE A 94 5.03 -8.02 1.72
C PHE A 94 5.48 -9.40 2.21
N CYS A 95 6.71 -9.83 1.87
CA CYS A 95 7.27 -11.09 2.36
C CYS A 95 7.30 -11.13 3.89
N LEU A 96 7.69 -10.03 4.53
CA LEU A 96 7.71 -9.93 5.99
C LEU A 96 6.30 -10.09 6.58
N ILE A 97 5.30 -9.42 6.03
CA ILE A 97 3.89 -9.57 6.44
C ILE A 97 3.43 -11.02 6.26
N PHE A 98 3.79 -11.65 5.14
CA PHE A 98 3.40 -13.01 4.82
C PHE A 98 4.02 -14.04 5.78
N VAL A 99 5.29 -13.84 6.16
CA VAL A 99 5.98 -14.64 7.19
C VAL A 99 5.29 -14.47 8.55
N LEU A 100 5.00 -13.22 8.97
CA LEU A 100 4.32 -12.95 10.24
C LEU A 100 2.91 -13.55 10.30
N ASN A 101 2.26 -13.71 9.16
CA ASN A 101 0.96 -14.35 9.03
C ASN A 101 1.04 -15.90 8.95
N GLY A 102 2.20 -16.49 9.22
CA GLY A 102 2.42 -17.95 9.23
C GLY A 102 2.25 -18.62 7.88
N PHE A 103 2.55 -17.91 6.77
CA PHE A 103 2.37 -18.38 5.38
C PHE A 103 0.93 -18.74 5.02
N ALA A 104 -0.05 -18.28 5.79
CA ALA A 104 -1.45 -18.57 5.52
C ALA A 104 -1.98 -17.70 4.36
N ILE A 105 -2.53 -18.36 3.33
CA ILE A 105 -3.26 -17.67 2.25
C ILE A 105 -4.70 -17.48 2.72
N ASN A 106 -4.97 -16.35 3.32
CA ASN A 106 -6.29 -15.94 3.78
C ASN A 106 -6.71 -14.61 3.13
N THR A 107 -7.91 -14.15 3.42
CA THR A 107 -8.43 -12.86 2.90
C THR A 107 -7.49 -11.70 3.20
N PHE A 108 -6.84 -11.69 4.37
CA PHE A 108 -5.88 -10.66 4.75
C PHE A 108 -4.65 -10.65 3.81
N SER A 109 -4.09 -11.82 3.48
CA SER A 109 -2.94 -11.93 2.56
C SER A 109 -3.28 -11.42 1.16
N VAL A 110 -4.50 -11.70 0.67
CA VAL A 110 -4.97 -11.23 -0.64
C VAL A 110 -5.13 -9.71 -0.64
N VAL A 111 -5.73 -9.14 0.40
CA VAL A 111 -5.89 -7.68 0.54
C VAL A 111 -4.52 -6.99 0.64
N ALA A 112 -3.59 -7.54 1.42
CA ALA A 112 -2.23 -7.02 1.54
C ALA A 112 -1.49 -7.04 0.20
N PHE A 113 -1.67 -8.08 -0.61
CA PHE A 113 -1.08 -8.19 -1.95
C PHE A 113 -1.64 -7.11 -2.91
N ILE A 114 -2.96 -6.93 -2.93
CA ILE A 114 -3.61 -5.88 -3.74
C ILE A 114 -3.10 -4.50 -3.30
N TYR A 115 -3.02 -4.24 -2.00
CA TYR A 115 -2.50 -3.00 -1.45
C TYR A 115 -1.04 -2.75 -1.85
N MET A 116 -0.19 -3.77 -1.82
CA MET A 116 1.19 -3.69 -2.29
C MET A 116 1.28 -3.24 -3.76
N ILE A 117 0.49 -3.86 -4.65
CA ILE A 117 0.45 -3.49 -6.07
C ILE A 117 0.02 -2.02 -6.23
N LEU A 118 -1.01 -1.60 -5.50
CA LEU A 118 -1.52 -0.23 -5.54
C LEU A 118 -0.46 0.78 -5.06
N CYS A 119 0.26 0.48 -3.99
CA CYS A 119 1.37 1.29 -3.51
C CYS A 119 2.49 1.43 -4.55
N ILE A 120 2.89 0.34 -5.20
CA ILE A 120 3.90 0.37 -6.26
C ILE A 120 3.44 1.30 -7.39
N LEU A 121 2.20 1.17 -7.87
CA LEU A 121 1.66 2.02 -8.94
C LEU A 121 1.66 3.51 -8.54
N ILE A 122 1.22 3.83 -7.33
CA ILE A 122 1.22 5.22 -6.84
C ILE A 122 2.65 5.78 -6.79
N LEU A 123 3.60 5.02 -6.25
CA LEU A 123 5.00 5.46 -6.15
C LEU A 123 5.64 5.64 -7.51
N GLU A 124 5.34 4.78 -8.49
CA GLU A 124 5.78 4.91 -9.88
C GLU A 124 5.23 6.20 -10.53
N ILE A 125 3.95 6.48 -10.35
CA ILE A 125 3.34 7.72 -10.85
C ILE A 125 3.99 8.94 -10.22
N VAL A 126 4.17 8.94 -8.90
CA VAL A 126 4.83 10.04 -8.17
C VAL A 126 6.26 10.25 -8.66
N MET A 127 7.02 9.19 -8.86
CA MET A 127 8.37 9.24 -9.40
C MET A 127 8.40 9.84 -10.81
N TYR A 128 7.49 9.41 -11.68
CA TYR A 128 7.35 9.97 -13.03
C TYR A 128 7.02 11.46 -13.00
N LEU A 129 6.12 11.90 -12.12
CA LEU A 129 5.75 13.31 -12.00
C LEU A 129 6.93 14.16 -11.48
N ILE A 130 7.71 13.65 -10.53
CA ILE A 130 8.90 14.33 -10.03
C ILE A 130 9.95 14.47 -11.14
N LEU A 131 10.21 13.41 -11.90
CA LEU A 131 11.16 13.45 -13.02
C LEU A 131 10.71 14.37 -14.15
N LYS A 132 9.42 14.42 -14.43
CA LYS A 132 8.85 15.31 -15.45
C LYS A 132 8.90 16.77 -15.03
N LYS A 133 8.67 17.07 -13.73
CA LYS A 133 8.66 18.44 -13.18
C LYS A 133 10.07 18.97 -12.91
N SER A 134 10.98 18.11 -12.50
CA SER A 134 12.41 18.35 -12.51
C SER A 134 12.82 18.25 -13.97
N ASP A 135 12.65 19.35 -14.74
CA ASP A 135 13.19 19.36 -16.09
C ASP A 135 14.64 18.90 -15.97
N LEU A 136 14.92 17.71 -16.51
CA LEU A 136 16.29 17.22 -16.61
C LEU A 136 17.20 18.23 -17.35
N ILE A 137 16.57 19.17 -18.03
CA ILE A 137 17.18 20.31 -18.69
C ILE A 137 17.77 21.30 -17.67
N ASP A 138 17.07 21.60 -16.54
CA ASP A 138 17.65 22.39 -15.44
C ASP A 138 18.79 21.67 -14.72
N LEU A 139 18.76 20.33 -14.73
CA LEU A 139 19.85 19.50 -14.22
C LEU A 139 21.09 19.50 -15.14
N ILE A 140 20.94 19.85 -16.41
CA ILE A 140 22.01 19.89 -17.42
C ILE A 140 22.52 21.32 -17.61
N GLY A 141 21.72 22.35 -17.23
CA GLY A 141 21.96 23.78 -17.52
C GLY A 141 22.89 24.52 -16.55
N ASP A 142 23.19 23.93 -15.38
CA ASP A 142 24.20 24.44 -14.43
C ASP A 142 25.42 23.51 -14.43
#